data_18be19b5dd126c74d79f88823d7c2bb6
#
_entry.id   18be19b5dd126c74d79f88823d7c2bb6
#
_cell.length_a   1.000
_cell.length_b   1.000
_cell.length_c   1.000
_cell.angle_alpha   90.00
_cell.angle_beta   90.00
_cell.angle_gamma   90.00
#
_symmetry.space_group_name_H-M   'P 1'
#
loop_
_entity.id
_entity.type
_entity.pdbx_description
1 polymer ?
#
loop_
_entity_poly.entity_id
_entity_poly.type
_entity_poly.pdbx_seq_one_letter_code
_entity_poly.pdbx_strand_id
1 'polypeptide(L)'
;MPTAAGHRHIADRILDALPDANFPFADVASDSEYYDAIEFMYRKGYMTGTSETQFSPDSALTKAVLVQALYGMAGSPEVNTDNLSFADLDSSNPAFKAAVWAVSNGIVKASDGKFEPDSEISVADFGLTMIRFSAKVDFNLKRVVKTVSMSFSLALENKFMIIKRSITRAQSAQKLAGYRYY
;
A
#
# COMPACT_ATOMS: atom_id res chain seq x y z
N MET A 1 37.69 0.16 -1.89
CA MET A 1 36.99 1.47 -1.91
C MET A 1 35.54 1.21 -2.31
N PRO A 2 34.54 1.77 -1.59
CA PRO A 2 33.16 1.63 -1.98
C PRO A 2 32.94 2.27 -3.37
N THR A 3 32.15 1.62 -4.22
CA THR A 3 31.83 2.15 -5.55
C THR A 3 30.84 3.32 -5.45
N ALA A 4 30.74 4.16 -6.49
CA ALA A 4 29.76 5.27 -6.55
C ALA A 4 28.31 4.79 -6.35
N ALA A 5 27.99 3.56 -6.76
CA ALA A 5 26.71 2.92 -6.50
C ALA A 5 26.49 2.62 -5.01
N GLY A 6 27.54 2.17 -4.30
CA GLY A 6 27.48 1.95 -2.84
C GLY A 6 27.27 3.23 -2.05
N HIS A 7 27.88 4.34 -2.50
CA HIS A 7 27.68 5.65 -1.85
C HIS A 7 26.28 6.20 -2.07
N ARG A 8 25.67 6.01 -3.24
CA ARG A 8 24.27 6.39 -3.47
C ARG A 8 23.32 5.61 -2.58
N HIS A 9 23.53 4.30 -2.46
CA HIS A 9 22.69 3.44 -1.63
C HIS A 9 22.75 3.80 -0.13
N ILE A 10 23.93 4.22 0.35
CA ILE A 10 24.11 4.70 1.74
C ILE A 10 23.44 6.07 1.90
N ALA A 11 23.60 6.99 0.94
CA ALA A 11 22.98 8.30 0.98
C ALA A 11 21.44 8.21 0.96
N ASP A 12 20.88 7.36 0.11
CA ASP A 12 19.44 7.10 0.05
C ASP A 12 18.91 6.54 1.37
N ARG A 13 19.66 5.62 2.02
CA ARG A 13 19.28 5.08 3.34
C ARG A 13 19.36 6.11 4.46
N ILE A 14 20.32 7.03 4.40
CA ILE A 14 20.44 8.11 5.39
C ILE A 14 19.32 9.12 5.21
N LEU A 15 19.00 9.49 3.96
CA LEU A 15 17.87 10.38 3.64
C LEU A 15 16.52 9.76 4.05
N ASP A 16 16.36 8.45 3.86
CA ASP A 16 15.17 7.71 4.29
C ASP A 16 15.06 7.59 5.84
N ALA A 17 16.14 7.82 6.57
CA ALA A 17 16.19 7.74 8.04
C ALA A 17 16.01 9.08 8.74
N LEU A 18 16.05 10.20 8.01
CA LEU A 18 15.83 11.53 8.58
C LEU A 18 14.34 11.86 8.62
N PRO A 19 13.80 12.31 9.78
CA PRO A 19 12.42 12.81 9.84
C PRO A 19 12.20 13.93 8.82
N ASP A 20 11.07 13.89 8.13
CA ASP A 20 10.72 14.95 7.19
C ASP A 20 10.25 16.18 7.97
N ALA A 21 11.03 17.28 7.91
CA ALA A 21 10.66 18.55 8.51
C ALA A 21 9.34 19.13 7.95
N ASN A 22 8.89 18.59 6.81
CA ASN A 22 7.66 19.00 6.12
C ASN A 22 6.55 17.93 6.20
N PHE A 23 6.64 16.96 7.13
CA PHE A 23 5.57 15.99 7.32
C PHE A 23 4.28 16.68 7.77
N PRO A 24 3.21 16.70 6.94
CA PRO A 24 2.12 17.65 7.13
C PRO A 24 1.02 17.16 8.08
N PHE A 25 1.03 15.87 8.45
CA PHE A 25 -0.12 15.23 9.10
C PHE A 25 -0.11 15.41 10.61
N ALA A 26 -0.91 16.36 11.10
CA ALA A 26 -1.03 16.69 12.53
C ALA A 26 -1.70 15.57 13.36
N ASP A 27 -2.43 14.66 12.70
CA ASP A 27 -3.13 13.54 13.32
C ASP A 27 -2.26 12.27 13.45
N VAL A 28 -0.97 12.36 13.09
CA VAL A 28 0.01 11.29 13.27
C VAL A 28 1.05 11.74 14.28
N ALA A 29 0.90 11.28 15.52
CA ALA A 29 1.83 11.64 16.61
C ALA A 29 3.23 11.07 16.32
N SER A 30 4.27 11.86 16.62
CA SER A 30 5.67 11.48 16.35
C SER A 30 6.17 10.27 17.16
N ASP A 31 5.50 9.95 18.26
CA ASP A 31 5.73 8.76 19.09
C ASP A 31 4.85 7.56 18.71
N SER A 32 4.00 7.70 17.69
CA SER A 32 3.18 6.59 17.18
C SER A 32 4.06 5.50 16.58
N GLU A 33 3.73 4.24 16.88
CA GLU A 33 4.36 3.07 16.25
C GLU A 33 4.22 3.05 14.70
N TYR A 34 3.29 3.84 14.15
CA TYR A 34 3.04 3.95 12.71
C TYR A 34 3.75 5.14 12.06
N TYR A 35 4.33 6.06 12.84
CA TYR A 35 4.88 7.31 12.32
C TYR A 35 5.86 7.11 11.18
N ASP A 36 6.94 6.37 11.42
CA ASP A 36 8.00 6.11 10.42
C ASP A 36 7.46 5.46 9.15
N ALA A 37 6.49 4.57 9.30
CA ALA A 37 5.89 3.88 8.18
C ALA A 37 5.00 4.81 7.33
N ILE A 38 4.21 5.65 7.98
CA ILE A 38 3.33 6.62 7.31
C ILE A 38 4.18 7.68 6.62
N GLU A 39 5.19 8.22 7.32
CA GLU A 39 6.14 9.18 6.75
C GLU A 39 6.82 8.62 5.50
N PHE A 40 7.34 7.39 5.57
CA PHE A 40 7.96 6.73 4.44
C PHE A 40 6.99 6.57 3.25
N MET A 41 5.79 6.07 3.48
CA MET A 41 4.80 5.88 2.42
C MET A 41 4.38 7.20 1.78
N TYR A 42 4.28 8.27 2.57
CA TYR A 42 4.00 9.61 2.10
C TYR A 42 5.16 10.18 1.27
N ARG A 43 6.39 10.15 1.79
CA ARG A 43 7.59 10.67 1.10
C ARG A 43 7.86 9.99 -0.23
N LYS A 44 7.57 8.69 -0.33
CA LYS A 44 7.67 7.94 -1.60
C LYS A 44 6.49 8.20 -2.55
N GLY A 45 5.48 8.95 -2.11
CA GLY A 45 4.27 9.19 -2.89
C GLY A 45 3.39 7.95 -3.07
N TYR A 46 3.56 6.92 -2.23
CA TYR A 46 2.76 5.70 -2.29
C TYR A 46 1.41 5.85 -1.60
N MET A 47 1.35 6.67 -0.55
CA MET A 47 0.11 7.02 0.12
C MET A 47 0.04 8.53 0.33
N THR A 48 -1.16 9.10 0.18
CA THR A 48 -1.45 10.50 0.44
C THR A 48 -2.31 10.65 1.69
N GLY A 49 -2.41 11.85 2.23
CA GLY A 49 -3.40 12.17 3.26
C GLY A 49 -4.83 12.07 2.76
N THR A 50 -5.78 12.12 3.68
CA THR A 50 -7.20 12.34 3.38
C THR A 50 -7.50 13.82 3.18
N SER A 51 -6.61 14.67 3.69
CA SER A 51 -6.53 16.12 3.42
C SER A 51 -5.06 16.57 3.41
N GLU A 52 -4.81 17.86 3.24
CA GLU A 52 -3.47 18.43 3.26
C GLU A 52 -2.77 18.25 4.63
N THR A 53 -3.53 18.18 5.71
CA THR A 53 -2.99 18.13 7.09
C THR A 53 -3.41 16.89 7.89
N GLN A 54 -4.14 15.96 7.27
CA GLN A 54 -4.63 14.74 7.93
C GLN A 54 -4.33 13.50 7.10
N PHE A 55 -3.81 12.48 7.75
CA PHE A 55 -3.62 11.15 7.19
C PHE A 55 -4.80 10.22 7.46
N SER A 56 -5.52 10.44 8.56
CA SER A 56 -6.60 9.60 9.08
C SER A 56 -6.13 8.16 9.36
N PRO A 57 -5.16 7.97 10.27
CA PRO A 57 -4.49 6.70 10.50
C PRO A 57 -5.44 5.56 10.88
N ASP A 58 -6.50 5.85 11.62
CA ASP A 58 -7.48 4.88 12.12
C ASP A 58 -8.63 4.60 11.13
N SER A 59 -8.73 5.37 10.05
CA SER A 59 -9.73 5.12 9.02
C SER A 59 -9.45 3.82 8.28
N ALA A 60 -10.50 3.14 7.83
CA ALA A 60 -10.38 1.95 7.00
C ALA A 60 -9.63 2.25 5.70
N LEU A 61 -8.80 1.31 5.27
CA LEU A 61 -8.15 1.35 3.97
C LEU A 61 -9.16 1.05 2.89
N THR A 62 -9.27 1.93 1.88
CA THR A 62 -10.12 1.66 0.73
C THR A 62 -9.37 0.95 -0.40
N LYS A 63 -10.11 0.32 -1.29
CA LYS A 63 -9.58 -0.42 -2.44
C LYS A 63 -8.78 0.50 -3.38
N ALA A 64 -9.27 1.73 -3.62
CA ALA A 64 -8.56 2.71 -4.43
C ALA A 64 -7.20 3.07 -3.83
N VAL A 65 -7.14 3.36 -2.53
CA VAL A 65 -5.88 3.72 -1.85
C VAL A 65 -4.89 2.55 -1.88
N LEU A 66 -5.36 1.32 -1.67
CA LEU A 66 -4.50 0.14 -1.74
C LEU A 66 -3.86 -0.02 -3.12
N VAL A 67 -4.66 0.03 -4.20
CA VAL A 67 -4.10 -0.20 -5.54
C VAL A 67 -3.19 0.95 -5.99
N GLN A 68 -3.46 2.20 -5.58
CA GLN A 68 -2.56 3.33 -5.83
C GLN A 68 -1.20 3.13 -5.15
N ALA A 69 -1.20 2.71 -3.89
CA ALA A 69 0.04 2.40 -3.17
C ALA A 69 0.84 1.29 -3.86
N LEU A 70 0.20 0.18 -4.21
CA LEU A 70 0.84 -0.94 -4.89
C LEU A 70 1.35 -0.58 -6.29
N TYR A 71 0.61 0.23 -7.04
CA TYR A 71 1.01 0.73 -8.34
C TYR A 71 2.26 1.61 -8.26
N GLY A 72 2.30 2.54 -7.30
CA GLY A 72 3.48 3.35 -7.00
C GLY A 72 4.69 2.49 -6.60
N MET A 73 4.49 1.51 -5.72
CA MET A 73 5.54 0.57 -5.29
C MET A 73 6.06 -0.31 -6.44
N ALA A 74 5.25 -0.58 -7.44
CA ALA A 74 5.65 -1.27 -8.67
C ALA A 74 6.39 -0.37 -9.67
N GLY A 75 6.62 0.91 -9.34
CA GLY A 75 7.27 1.88 -10.21
C GLY A 75 6.35 2.52 -11.24
N SER A 76 5.04 2.49 -11.01
CA SER A 76 4.01 3.09 -11.88
C SER A 76 4.15 2.68 -13.37
N PRO A 77 4.14 1.37 -13.66
CA PRO A 77 4.37 0.90 -15.03
C PRO A 77 3.33 1.44 -16.01
N GLU A 78 3.70 1.52 -17.29
CA GLU A 78 2.75 1.90 -18.34
C GLU A 78 1.58 0.94 -18.41
N VAL A 79 0.37 1.50 -18.56
CA VAL A 79 -0.89 0.75 -18.59
C VAL A 79 -1.71 1.17 -19.79
N ASN A 80 -2.12 0.18 -20.60
CA ASN A 80 -3.14 0.44 -21.61
C ASN A 80 -4.50 0.49 -20.94
N THR A 81 -5.13 1.65 -21.00
CA THR A 81 -6.43 1.92 -20.36
C THR A 81 -7.61 1.74 -21.32
N ASP A 82 -7.37 1.48 -22.62
CA ASP A 82 -8.43 1.48 -23.64
C ASP A 82 -9.36 0.25 -23.54
N ASN A 83 -8.85 -0.84 -22.98
CA ASN A 83 -9.54 -2.13 -22.97
C ASN A 83 -10.31 -2.41 -21.67
N LEU A 84 -10.26 -1.51 -20.68
CA LEU A 84 -10.92 -1.72 -19.40
C LEU A 84 -11.53 -0.41 -18.89
N SER A 85 -12.82 -0.47 -18.62
CA SER A 85 -13.59 0.63 -18.00
C SER A 85 -14.37 0.11 -16.81
N PHE A 86 -14.66 0.98 -15.88
CA PHE A 86 -15.47 0.70 -14.70
C PHE A 86 -16.67 1.65 -14.66
N ALA A 87 -17.84 1.14 -14.30
CA ALA A 87 -19.04 1.94 -14.21
C ALA A 87 -19.02 2.98 -13.06
N ASP A 88 -18.15 2.73 -12.07
CA ASP A 88 -18.05 3.48 -10.81
C ASP A 88 -16.68 4.15 -10.61
N LEU A 89 -15.82 4.14 -11.61
CA LEU A 89 -14.50 4.79 -11.55
C LEU A 89 -14.19 5.41 -12.92
N ASP A 90 -14.29 6.71 -12.98
CA ASP A 90 -14.03 7.50 -14.20
C ASP A 90 -12.52 7.58 -14.51
N SER A 91 -12.20 7.72 -15.79
CA SER A 91 -10.81 7.83 -16.28
C SER A 91 -10.06 9.09 -15.78
N SER A 92 -10.79 10.13 -15.35
CA SER A 92 -10.22 11.32 -14.71
C SER A 92 -9.82 11.10 -13.26
N ASN A 93 -10.29 10.02 -12.63
CA ASN A 93 -9.95 9.70 -11.25
C ASN A 93 -8.48 9.28 -11.14
N PRO A 94 -7.68 9.84 -10.18
CA PRO A 94 -6.28 9.50 -9.99
C PRO A 94 -6.02 7.99 -9.76
N ALA A 95 -6.99 7.27 -9.21
CA ALA A 95 -6.88 5.83 -8.98
C ALA A 95 -7.13 4.97 -10.24
N PHE A 96 -7.63 5.55 -11.34
CA PHE A 96 -8.08 4.79 -12.51
C PHE A 96 -6.97 3.94 -13.12
N LYS A 97 -5.79 4.53 -13.41
CA LYS A 97 -4.64 3.79 -13.98
C LYS A 97 -4.19 2.66 -13.06
N ALA A 98 -4.13 2.92 -11.75
CA ALA A 98 -3.77 1.91 -10.76
C ALA A 98 -4.81 0.78 -10.69
N ALA A 99 -6.09 1.10 -10.79
CA ALA A 99 -7.18 0.13 -10.82
C ALA A 99 -7.11 -0.76 -12.06
N VAL A 100 -6.94 -0.16 -13.26
CA VAL A 100 -6.77 -0.90 -14.53
C VAL A 100 -5.56 -1.84 -14.43
N TRP A 101 -4.42 -1.33 -13.97
CA TRP A 101 -3.22 -2.13 -13.77
C TRP A 101 -3.44 -3.30 -12.81
N ALA A 102 -4.04 -3.05 -11.66
CA ALA A 102 -4.23 -4.06 -10.64
C ALA A 102 -5.20 -5.16 -11.07
N VAL A 103 -6.28 -4.80 -11.79
CA VAL A 103 -7.25 -5.76 -12.33
C VAL A 103 -6.64 -6.56 -13.48
N SER A 104 -5.97 -5.91 -14.44
CA SER A 104 -5.32 -6.56 -15.60
C SER A 104 -4.23 -7.56 -15.17
N ASN A 105 -3.56 -7.29 -14.05
CA ASN A 105 -2.56 -8.20 -13.48
C ASN A 105 -3.15 -9.23 -12.51
N GLY A 106 -4.46 -9.24 -12.27
CA GLY A 106 -5.13 -10.17 -11.36
C GLY A 106 -4.78 -9.96 -9.89
N ILE A 107 -4.26 -8.77 -9.51
CA ILE A 107 -3.91 -8.40 -8.14
C ILE A 107 -5.18 -8.19 -7.31
N VAL A 108 -6.15 -7.46 -7.88
CA VAL A 108 -7.51 -7.31 -7.34
C VAL A 108 -8.52 -7.73 -8.39
N LYS A 109 -9.78 -7.90 -7.97
CA LYS A 109 -10.88 -8.21 -8.88
C LYS A 109 -11.82 -7.02 -9.01
N ALA A 110 -12.35 -6.82 -10.20
CA ALA A 110 -13.56 -6.05 -10.45
C ALA A 110 -14.76 -7.02 -10.52
N SER A 111 -15.94 -6.57 -10.17
CA SER A 111 -17.16 -7.37 -10.16
C SER A 111 -18.26 -6.61 -10.90
N ASP A 112 -18.95 -7.30 -11.81
CA ASP A 112 -20.07 -6.74 -12.57
C ASP A 112 -19.78 -5.38 -13.25
N GLY A 113 -18.57 -5.22 -13.79
CA GLY A 113 -18.13 -3.98 -14.43
C GLY A 113 -17.84 -2.83 -13.46
N LYS A 114 -17.78 -3.10 -12.14
CA LYS A 114 -17.47 -2.13 -11.09
C LYS A 114 -16.15 -2.43 -10.42
N PHE A 115 -15.42 -1.38 -10.10
CA PHE A 115 -14.18 -1.47 -9.34
C PHE A 115 -14.41 -1.39 -7.83
N GLU A 116 -15.43 -0.65 -7.40
CA GLU A 116 -15.76 -0.37 -5.99
C GLU A 116 -14.62 0.35 -5.25
N PRO A 117 -14.20 1.55 -5.73
CA PRO A 117 -13.01 2.25 -5.24
C PRO A 117 -13.04 2.53 -3.73
N ASP A 118 -14.22 2.83 -3.18
CA ASP A 118 -14.42 3.20 -1.78
C ASP A 118 -14.72 2.02 -0.86
N SER A 119 -14.74 0.79 -1.42
CA SER A 119 -14.94 -0.41 -0.59
C SER A 119 -13.78 -0.60 0.38
N GLU A 120 -14.10 -0.87 1.63
CA GLU A 120 -13.12 -1.14 2.67
C GLU A 120 -12.43 -2.49 2.45
N ILE A 121 -11.13 -2.53 2.67
CA ILE A 121 -10.33 -3.74 2.51
C ILE A 121 -10.28 -4.49 3.85
N SER A 122 -10.75 -5.74 3.85
CA SER A 122 -10.58 -6.61 5.00
C SER A 122 -9.12 -7.05 5.17
N VAL A 123 -8.74 -7.46 6.39
CA VAL A 123 -7.41 -8.02 6.67
C VAL A 123 -7.11 -9.23 5.78
N ALA A 124 -8.12 -10.06 5.49
CA ALA A 124 -7.97 -11.21 4.62
C ALA A 124 -7.73 -10.81 3.14
N ASP A 125 -8.51 -9.85 2.64
CA ASP A 125 -8.36 -9.36 1.26
C ASP A 125 -7.05 -8.62 1.06
N PHE A 126 -6.59 -7.86 2.07
CA PHE A 126 -5.26 -7.26 2.06
C PHE A 126 -4.17 -8.34 1.92
N GLY A 127 -4.21 -9.37 2.76
CA GLY A 127 -3.25 -10.47 2.70
C GLY A 127 -3.24 -11.18 1.34
N LEU A 128 -4.42 -11.48 0.80
CA LEU A 128 -4.57 -12.12 -0.52
C LEU A 128 -4.05 -11.22 -1.65
N THR A 129 -4.33 -9.92 -1.58
CA THR A 129 -3.84 -8.93 -2.53
C THR A 129 -2.31 -8.85 -2.50
N MET A 130 -1.70 -8.88 -1.31
CA MET A 130 -0.24 -8.87 -1.18
C MET A 130 0.42 -10.13 -1.75
N ILE A 131 -0.18 -11.30 -1.60
CA ILE A 131 0.31 -12.53 -2.22
C ILE A 131 0.28 -12.42 -3.75
N ARG A 132 -0.83 -11.94 -4.32
CA ARG A 132 -0.97 -11.76 -5.77
C ARG A 132 0.00 -10.69 -6.31
N PHE A 133 0.15 -9.59 -5.60
CA PHE A 133 1.08 -8.54 -5.94
C PHE A 133 2.52 -9.05 -5.99
N SER A 134 2.97 -9.76 -4.95
CA SER A 134 4.33 -10.30 -4.88
C SER A 134 4.63 -11.35 -5.97
N ALA A 135 3.61 -12.04 -6.47
CA ALA A 135 3.76 -12.99 -7.57
C ALA A 135 3.94 -12.31 -8.94
N LYS A 136 3.59 -11.02 -9.06
CA LYS A 136 3.67 -10.24 -10.30
C LYS A 136 4.87 -9.29 -10.35
N VAL A 137 5.25 -8.77 -9.21
CA VAL A 137 6.40 -7.89 -9.05
C VAL A 137 7.44 -8.73 -8.31
N ASP A 138 8.67 -8.79 -8.78
CA ASP A 138 9.74 -9.66 -8.24
C ASP A 138 10.10 -9.27 -6.77
N PHE A 139 9.10 -9.38 -5.91
CA PHE A 139 9.21 -9.13 -4.48
C PHE A 139 9.62 -10.41 -3.75
N ASN A 140 10.49 -10.28 -2.77
CA ASN A 140 10.95 -11.41 -1.97
C ASN A 140 9.79 -12.13 -1.25
N LEU A 141 9.31 -13.22 -1.87
CA LEU A 141 8.15 -14.00 -1.44
C LEU A 141 8.24 -14.47 0.03
N LYS A 142 9.46 -14.72 0.55
CA LYS A 142 9.66 -15.15 1.95
C LYS A 142 9.11 -14.15 2.96
N ARG A 143 9.14 -12.86 2.64
CA ARG A 143 8.67 -11.80 3.52
C ARG A 143 7.16 -11.60 3.45
N VAL A 144 6.60 -11.72 2.24
CA VAL A 144 5.14 -11.73 2.05
C VAL A 144 4.51 -12.86 2.87
N VAL A 145 5.07 -14.06 2.76
CA VAL A 145 4.62 -15.23 3.53
C VAL A 145 4.71 -14.96 5.03
N LYS A 146 5.79 -14.35 5.53
CA LYS A 146 5.91 -14.01 6.96
C LYS A 146 4.85 -13.00 7.42
N THR A 147 4.61 -11.94 6.64
CA THR A 147 3.61 -10.92 6.97
C THR A 147 2.19 -11.49 6.91
N VAL A 148 1.89 -12.31 5.90
CA VAL A 148 0.61 -13.00 5.76
C VAL A 148 0.45 -14.06 6.84
N SER A 149 1.50 -14.85 7.16
CA SER A 149 1.46 -15.84 8.24
C SER A 149 1.24 -15.21 9.60
N MET A 150 1.86 -14.06 9.91
CA MET A 150 1.61 -13.35 11.17
C MET A 150 0.17 -12.84 11.24
N SER A 151 -0.36 -12.30 10.15
CA SER A 151 -1.77 -11.88 10.07
C SER A 151 -2.74 -13.06 10.16
N PHE A 152 -2.37 -14.19 9.58
CA PHE A 152 -3.16 -15.42 9.58
C PHE A 152 -3.08 -16.16 10.94
N SER A 153 -1.92 -16.18 11.60
CA SER A 153 -1.76 -16.73 12.96
C SER A 153 -2.58 -15.94 13.97
N LEU A 154 -2.54 -14.60 13.91
CA LEU A 154 -3.37 -13.75 14.75
C LEU A 154 -4.89 -13.98 14.52
N ALA A 155 -5.26 -14.26 13.26
CA ALA A 155 -6.63 -14.58 12.88
C ALA A 155 -7.07 -15.97 13.35
N LEU A 156 -6.16 -16.95 13.40
CA LEU A 156 -6.45 -18.30 13.91
C LEU A 156 -6.58 -18.34 15.44
N GLU A 157 -5.79 -17.55 16.16
CA GLU A 157 -5.85 -17.49 17.63
C GLU A 157 -7.10 -16.80 18.16
N ASN A 158 -7.70 -15.86 17.41
CA ASN A 158 -8.87 -15.07 17.81
C ASN A 158 -10.12 -15.28 16.95
N LYS A 159 -10.37 -16.49 16.51
CA LYS A 159 -11.65 -16.92 15.88
C LYS A 159 -12.33 -15.91 14.95
N PHE A 160 -12.29 -16.18 13.63
CA PHE A 160 -13.25 -15.74 12.59
C PHE A 160 -13.62 -14.24 12.49
N MET A 161 -13.62 -13.49 13.60
CA MET A 161 -14.01 -12.07 13.60
C MET A 161 -12.93 -11.13 13.04
N ILE A 162 -11.64 -11.45 13.18
CA ILE A 162 -10.54 -10.59 12.72
C ILE A 162 -10.39 -10.61 11.20
N ILE A 163 -10.73 -11.72 10.55
CA ILE A 163 -10.58 -11.87 9.10
C ILE A 163 -11.49 -10.93 8.32
N LYS A 164 -12.67 -10.62 8.85
CA LYS A 164 -13.65 -9.69 8.27
C LYS A 164 -13.45 -8.24 8.69
N ARG A 165 -12.57 -7.96 9.64
CA ARG A 165 -12.29 -6.59 10.08
C ARG A 165 -11.54 -5.83 9.00
N SER A 166 -11.94 -4.60 8.75
CA SER A 166 -11.23 -3.70 7.85
C SER A 166 -9.83 -3.38 8.40
N ILE A 167 -8.82 -3.38 7.53
CA ILE A 167 -7.48 -2.93 7.87
C ILE A 167 -7.45 -1.41 7.86
N THR A 168 -6.78 -0.79 8.84
CA THR A 168 -6.65 0.67 8.86
C THR A 168 -5.56 1.17 7.91
N ARG A 169 -5.60 2.47 7.60
CA ARG A 169 -4.58 3.14 6.77
C ARG A 169 -3.20 3.06 7.43
N ALA A 170 -3.11 3.26 8.75
CA ALA A 170 -1.86 3.14 9.50
C ALA A 170 -1.30 1.71 9.47
N GLN A 171 -2.13 0.71 9.74
CA GLN A 171 -1.73 -0.70 9.68
C GLN A 171 -1.27 -1.10 8.28
N SER A 172 -1.94 -0.61 7.23
CA SER A 172 -1.53 -0.88 5.85
C SER A 172 -0.20 -0.21 5.52
N ALA A 173 0.01 1.05 5.92
CA ALA A 173 1.26 1.76 5.74
C ALA A 173 2.43 1.00 6.40
N GLN A 174 2.28 0.55 7.65
CA GLN A 174 3.29 -0.24 8.35
C GLN A 174 3.64 -1.54 7.62
N LYS A 175 2.62 -2.26 7.12
CA LYS A 175 2.84 -3.49 6.37
C LYS A 175 3.51 -3.24 5.02
N LEU A 176 3.07 -2.23 4.28
CA LEU A 176 3.64 -1.86 2.98
C LEU A 176 5.06 -1.30 3.11
N ALA A 177 5.32 -0.40 4.07
CA ALA A 177 6.65 0.13 4.34
C ALA A 177 7.67 -0.96 4.71
N GLY A 178 7.21 -2.06 5.28
CA GLY A 178 8.04 -3.22 5.55
C GLY A 178 8.70 -3.83 4.31
N TYR A 179 8.26 -3.53 3.09
CA TYR A 179 8.88 -3.98 1.84
C TYR A 179 10.03 -3.08 1.33
N ARG A 180 10.34 -1.97 2.01
CA ARG A 180 11.34 -0.99 1.58
C ARG A 180 12.81 -1.45 1.60
N TYR A 181 13.12 -2.54 2.27
CA TYR A 181 14.50 -2.94 2.60
C TYR A 181 15.10 -4.02 1.69
N TYR A 182 14.68 -4.08 0.41
CA TYR A 182 15.27 -5.05 -0.52
C TYR A 182 15.43 -4.48 -1.93
#